data_0e1dd24b0d4c0f4940b3177e2d50c399
#
_entry.id   0e1dd24b0d4c0f4940b3177e2d50c399
#
_cell.length_a   1.000
_cell.length_b   1.000
_cell.length_c   1.000
_cell.angle_alpha   90.00
_cell.angle_beta   90.00
_cell.angle_gamma   90.00
#
_symmetry.space_group_name_H-M   'P 1'
#
loop_
_entity.id
_entity.type
_entity.pdbx_description
1 polymer ?
#
loop_
_entity_poly.entity_id
_entity_poly.type
_entity_poly.pdbx_seq_one_letter_code
_entity_poly.pdbx_strand_id
1 'polypeptide(L)'
;LVSIVAHTGSNDDYENFNHKFKNAQTPQEETRYLFALGNFREPQLIERTLALTINCEVRTQNSPYLMRGMLLNRGGRDRAWSFMKNNWQEMLRQYPDNSIARMCEGIIGLATAEWAADVKSFFAEHPVKQGSKQLEQHLERLHVAVACRERWHRSLR
;
A
#
# COMPACT_ATOMS: atom_id res chain seq x y z
N LEU A 1 -18.64 3.35 3.72
CA LEU A 1 -19.51 2.35 3.06
C LEU A 1 -18.78 1.73 1.84
N VAL A 2 -18.22 2.53 0.92
CA VAL A 2 -17.54 2.06 -0.31
C VAL A 2 -16.40 1.07 0.00
N SER A 3 -15.56 1.36 0.99
CA SER A 3 -14.44 0.47 1.40
C SER A 3 -14.92 -0.87 1.97
N ILE A 4 -16.09 -0.91 2.61
CA ILE A 4 -16.68 -2.15 3.13
C ILE A 4 -17.15 -3.03 1.96
N VAL A 5 -17.83 -2.44 0.98
CA VAL A 5 -18.26 -3.14 -0.23
C VAL A 5 -17.07 -3.71 -0.98
N ALA A 6 -16.00 -2.93 -1.15
CA ALA A 6 -14.78 -3.39 -1.81
C ALA A 6 -14.14 -4.60 -1.11
N HIS A 7 -14.20 -4.67 0.22
CA HIS A 7 -13.59 -5.76 0.99
C HIS A 7 -14.22 -7.14 0.76
N THR A 8 -15.50 -7.18 0.41
CA THR A 8 -16.27 -8.41 0.10
C THR A 8 -16.75 -8.42 -1.35
N GLY A 9 -16.36 -7.43 -2.14
CA GLY A 9 -16.86 -7.17 -3.47
C GLY A 9 -16.38 -8.17 -4.50
N SER A 10 -17.22 -8.34 -5.51
CA SER A 10 -16.97 -9.15 -6.69
C SER A 10 -16.16 -8.40 -7.76
N ASN A 11 -15.86 -9.10 -8.86
CA ASN A 11 -15.28 -8.45 -10.04
C ASN A 11 -16.21 -7.36 -10.62
N ASP A 12 -17.52 -7.56 -10.60
CA ASP A 12 -18.48 -6.56 -11.09
C ASP A 12 -18.46 -5.28 -10.21
N ASP A 13 -18.31 -5.44 -8.89
CA ASP A 13 -18.13 -4.30 -7.99
C ASP A 13 -16.83 -3.54 -8.30
N TYR A 14 -15.75 -4.26 -8.60
CA TYR A 14 -14.49 -3.66 -9.00
C TYR A 14 -14.63 -2.85 -10.29
N GLU A 15 -15.25 -3.42 -11.32
CA GLU A 15 -15.48 -2.72 -12.59
C GLU A 15 -16.36 -1.47 -12.39
N ASN A 16 -17.40 -1.57 -11.56
CA ASN A 16 -18.23 -0.41 -11.21
C ASN A 16 -17.41 0.69 -10.51
N PHE A 17 -16.54 0.32 -9.57
CA PHE A 17 -15.69 1.30 -8.87
C PHE A 17 -14.63 1.90 -9.80
N ASN A 18 -14.03 1.08 -10.66
CA ASN A 18 -13.08 1.56 -11.66
C ASN A 18 -13.74 2.51 -12.67
N HIS A 19 -14.96 2.21 -13.11
CA HIS A 19 -15.74 3.11 -13.96
C HIS A 19 -16.03 4.45 -13.23
N LYS A 20 -16.46 4.40 -11.98
CA LYS A 20 -16.73 5.61 -11.17
C LYS A 20 -15.46 6.42 -10.90
N PHE A 21 -14.33 5.77 -10.67
CA PHE A 21 -13.04 6.43 -10.57
C PHE A 21 -12.70 7.19 -11.86
N LYS A 22 -12.81 6.54 -13.01
CA LYS A 22 -12.45 7.12 -14.31
C LYS A 22 -13.41 8.23 -14.76
N ASN A 23 -14.66 8.22 -14.31
CA ASN A 23 -15.71 9.18 -14.70
C ASN A 23 -16.11 10.11 -13.54
N ALA A 24 -15.30 10.22 -12.50
CA ALA A 24 -15.60 11.06 -11.35
C ALA A 24 -15.74 12.53 -11.73
N GLN A 25 -16.77 13.19 -11.18
CA GLN A 25 -17.05 14.60 -11.44
C GLN A 25 -16.29 15.52 -10.47
N THR A 26 -15.79 14.98 -9.37
CA THR A 26 -15.05 15.74 -8.37
C THR A 26 -13.78 14.99 -7.93
N PRO A 27 -12.72 15.71 -7.51
CA PRO A 27 -11.52 15.08 -6.97
C PRO A 27 -11.78 14.18 -5.73
N GLN A 28 -12.79 14.53 -4.93
CA GLN A 28 -13.19 13.74 -3.76
C GLN A 28 -13.83 12.41 -4.17
N GLU A 29 -14.65 12.42 -5.23
CA GLU A 29 -15.24 11.21 -5.76
C GLU A 29 -14.16 10.33 -6.40
N GLU A 30 -13.28 10.92 -7.22
CA GLU A 30 -12.13 10.25 -7.83
C GLU A 30 -11.31 9.49 -6.77
N THR A 31 -10.84 10.18 -5.75
CA THR A 31 -10.00 9.58 -4.69
C THR A 31 -10.75 8.54 -3.87
N ARG A 32 -12.05 8.74 -3.63
CA ARG A 32 -12.89 7.78 -2.90
C ARG A 32 -12.93 6.41 -3.59
N TYR A 33 -13.21 6.39 -4.90
CA TYR A 33 -13.29 5.15 -5.65
C TYR A 33 -11.90 4.57 -5.92
N LEU A 34 -10.92 5.41 -6.23
CA LEU A 34 -9.53 4.98 -6.39
C LEU A 34 -9.02 4.21 -5.18
N PHE A 35 -9.14 4.79 -3.98
CA PHE A 35 -8.64 4.13 -2.77
C PHE A 35 -9.49 2.92 -2.36
N ALA A 36 -10.75 2.87 -2.77
CA ALA A 36 -11.58 1.69 -2.56
C ALA A 36 -11.10 0.50 -3.40
N LEU A 37 -10.56 0.71 -4.61
CA LEU A 37 -9.96 -0.37 -5.41
C LEU A 37 -8.85 -1.11 -4.65
N GLY A 38 -8.11 -0.41 -3.80
CA GLY A 38 -7.06 -0.99 -2.96
C GLY A 38 -7.56 -1.92 -1.84
N ASN A 39 -8.88 -2.04 -1.62
CA ASN A 39 -9.46 -2.89 -0.56
C ASN A 39 -9.99 -4.25 -1.08
N PHE A 40 -10.01 -4.47 -2.38
CA PHE A 40 -10.40 -5.76 -2.95
C PHE A 40 -9.38 -6.85 -2.57
N ARG A 41 -9.84 -8.11 -2.49
CA ARG A 41 -9.04 -9.23 -1.97
C ARG A 41 -8.67 -10.25 -3.03
N GLU A 42 -9.40 -10.26 -4.14
CA GLU A 42 -9.13 -11.16 -5.26
C GLU A 42 -7.73 -10.89 -5.84
N PRO A 43 -6.86 -11.90 -5.98
CA PRO A 43 -5.48 -11.72 -6.45
C PRO A 43 -5.38 -10.94 -7.75
N GLN A 44 -6.24 -11.24 -8.71
CA GLN A 44 -6.24 -10.57 -10.02
C GLN A 44 -6.60 -9.08 -9.91
N LEU A 45 -7.55 -8.73 -9.02
CA LEU A 45 -7.94 -7.34 -8.78
C LEU A 45 -6.86 -6.56 -8.03
N ILE A 46 -6.15 -7.23 -7.10
CA ILE A 46 -4.98 -6.68 -6.43
C ILE A 46 -3.90 -6.34 -7.45
N GLU A 47 -3.55 -7.25 -8.34
CA GLU A 47 -2.52 -7.04 -9.38
C GLU A 47 -2.91 -5.91 -10.34
N ARG A 48 -4.18 -5.84 -10.77
CA ARG A 48 -4.69 -4.74 -11.57
C ARG A 48 -4.58 -3.39 -10.85
N THR A 49 -4.91 -3.35 -9.57
CA THR A 49 -4.82 -2.12 -8.77
C THR A 49 -3.37 -1.71 -8.54
N LEU A 50 -2.46 -2.65 -8.31
CA LEU A 50 -1.02 -2.38 -8.20
C LEU A 50 -0.48 -1.77 -9.50
N ALA A 51 -0.88 -2.29 -10.67
CA ALA A 51 -0.47 -1.73 -11.95
C ALA A 51 -0.90 -0.26 -12.12
N LEU A 52 -2.06 0.15 -11.58
CA LEU A 52 -2.51 1.55 -11.61
C LEU A 52 -1.54 2.50 -10.90
N THR A 53 -0.73 2.02 -9.97
CA THR A 53 0.21 2.86 -9.21
C THR A 53 1.37 3.39 -10.05
N ILE A 54 1.69 2.76 -11.18
CA ILE A 54 2.86 3.11 -12.02
C ILE A 54 2.53 3.27 -13.52
N ASN A 55 1.31 2.93 -13.97
CA ASN A 55 0.94 2.98 -15.39
C ASN A 55 0.46 4.36 -15.87
N CYS A 56 0.58 5.40 -15.04
CA CYS A 56 0.17 6.78 -15.32
C CYS A 56 -1.34 7.01 -15.46
N GLU A 57 -2.20 6.02 -15.22
CA GLU A 57 -3.66 6.22 -15.17
C GLU A 57 -4.10 6.97 -13.89
N VAL A 58 -3.32 6.86 -12.83
CA VAL A 58 -3.53 7.55 -11.57
C VAL A 58 -2.57 8.73 -11.46
N ARG A 59 -3.06 9.86 -10.97
CA ARG A 59 -2.22 11.04 -10.72
C ARG A 59 -1.05 10.68 -9.80
N THR A 60 0.14 11.11 -10.13
CA THR A 60 1.38 10.78 -9.39
C THR A 60 1.33 11.18 -7.91
N GLN A 61 0.54 12.20 -7.56
CA GLN A 61 0.29 12.58 -6.16
C GLN A 61 -0.59 11.60 -5.39
N ASN A 62 -1.45 10.81 -6.07
CA ASN A 62 -2.37 9.84 -5.47
C ASN A 62 -1.79 8.42 -5.42
N SER A 63 -0.92 8.07 -6.37
CA SER A 63 -0.31 6.74 -6.49
C SER A 63 0.42 6.29 -5.22
N PRO A 64 1.23 7.13 -4.51
CA PRO A 64 1.86 6.74 -3.25
C PRO A 64 0.85 6.38 -2.15
N TYR A 65 -0.29 7.05 -2.09
CA TYR A 65 -1.33 6.76 -1.10
C TYR A 65 -2.11 5.50 -1.44
N LEU A 66 -2.34 5.23 -2.75
CA LEU A 66 -2.90 3.96 -3.19
C LEU A 66 -1.96 2.81 -2.81
N MET A 67 -0.67 2.92 -3.11
CA MET A 67 0.35 1.93 -2.76
C MET A 67 0.40 1.68 -1.25
N ARG A 68 0.35 2.75 -0.43
CA ARG A 68 0.24 2.64 1.03
C ARG A 68 -0.98 1.81 1.45
N GLY A 69 -2.13 2.08 0.85
CA GLY A 69 -3.37 1.33 1.11
C GLY A 69 -3.24 -0.16 0.76
N MET A 70 -2.58 -0.47 -0.36
CA MET A 70 -2.32 -1.85 -0.80
C MET A 70 -1.41 -2.61 0.17
N LEU A 71 -0.39 -1.96 0.75
CA LEU A 71 0.46 -2.55 1.79
C LEU A 71 -0.31 -2.84 3.10
N LEU A 72 -1.37 -2.09 3.37
CA LEU A 72 -2.25 -2.30 4.54
C LEU A 72 -3.34 -3.35 4.28
N ASN A 73 -3.61 -3.68 3.02
CA ASN A 73 -4.62 -4.68 2.66
C ASN A 73 -4.13 -6.09 3.04
N ARG A 74 -4.80 -6.72 4.01
CA ARG A 74 -4.44 -8.06 4.51
C ARG A 74 -4.46 -9.14 3.44
N GLY A 75 -5.28 -8.99 2.41
CA GLY A 75 -5.40 -9.96 1.31
C GLY A 75 -4.32 -9.84 0.25
N GLY A 76 -3.57 -8.73 0.21
CA GLY A 76 -2.66 -8.45 -0.89
C GLY A 76 -1.34 -7.79 -0.53
N ARG A 77 -1.07 -7.58 0.77
CA ARG A 77 0.14 -6.86 1.22
C ARG A 77 1.46 -7.55 0.86
N ASP A 78 1.48 -8.88 0.77
CA ASP A 78 2.61 -9.66 0.28
C ASP A 78 2.91 -9.35 -1.19
N ARG A 79 1.88 -9.34 -2.04
CA ARG A 79 1.97 -8.93 -3.45
C ARG A 79 2.36 -7.47 -3.57
N ALA A 80 1.75 -6.60 -2.75
CA ALA A 80 2.04 -5.18 -2.74
C ALA A 80 3.50 -4.90 -2.37
N TRP A 81 4.04 -5.60 -1.37
CA TRP A 81 5.43 -5.46 -0.97
C TRP A 81 6.39 -5.95 -2.06
N SER A 82 6.12 -7.11 -2.64
CA SER A 82 6.91 -7.64 -3.77
C SER A 82 6.87 -6.70 -4.98
N PHE A 83 5.69 -6.18 -5.31
CA PHE A 83 5.51 -5.23 -6.40
C PHE A 83 6.29 -3.93 -6.14
N MET A 84 6.22 -3.39 -4.93
CA MET A 84 6.95 -2.17 -4.53
C MET A 84 8.46 -2.36 -4.68
N LYS A 85 9.02 -3.50 -4.21
CA LYS A 85 10.45 -3.79 -4.37
C LYS A 85 10.86 -3.86 -5.83
N ASN A 86 10.09 -4.56 -6.65
CA ASN A 86 10.38 -4.77 -8.06
C ASN A 86 10.27 -3.48 -8.90
N ASN A 87 9.46 -2.53 -8.46
CA ASN A 87 9.19 -1.27 -9.18
C ASN A 87 9.73 -0.05 -8.44
N TRP A 88 10.62 -0.22 -7.45
CA TRP A 88 11.11 0.85 -6.60
C TRP A 88 11.69 2.03 -7.36
N GLN A 89 12.55 1.77 -8.36
CA GLN A 89 13.18 2.81 -9.16
C GLN A 89 12.16 3.60 -9.99
N GLU A 90 11.15 2.92 -10.53
CA GLU A 90 10.08 3.56 -11.27
C GLU A 90 9.22 4.44 -10.36
N MET A 91 8.92 3.98 -9.15
CA MET A 91 8.21 4.77 -8.15
C MET A 91 9.01 6.02 -7.75
N LEU A 92 10.33 5.89 -7.54
CA LEU A 92 11.21 7.04 -7.26
C LEU A 92 11.25 8.04 -8.41
N ARG A 93 11.10 7.58 -9.66
CA ARG A 93 11.10 8.44 -10.85
C ARG A 93 9.77 9.19 -11.01
N GLN A 94 8.64 8.54 -10.69
CA GLN A 94 7.31 9.08 -10.94
C GLN A 94 6.76 9.88 -9.76
N TYR A 95 7.03 9.44 -8.53
CA TYR A 95 6.38 10.00 -7.35
C TYR A 95 7.10 11.24 -6.82
N PRO A 96 6.35 12.21 -6.27
CA PRO A 96 6.98 13.33 -5.57
C PRO A 96 7.84 12.84 -4.40
N ASP A 97 9.07 13.35 -4.26
CA ASP A 97 10.03 12.91 -3.24
C ASP A 97 9.47 12.94 -1.81
N ASN A 98 8.64 13.95 -1.50
CA ASN A 98 8.01 14.09 -0.18
C ASN A 98 6.87 13.06 0.09
N SER A 99 6.41 12.34 -0.93
CA SER A 99 5.36 11.31 -0.78
C SER A 99 5.93 9.92 -0.57
N ILE A 100 7.20 9.68 -0.90
CA ILE A 100 7.84 8.36 -0.73
C ILE A 100 7.80 7.91 0.73
N ALA A 101 8.23 8.77 1.66
CA ALA A 101 8.21 8.44 3.08
C ALA A 101 6.78 8.21 3.60
N ARG A 102 5.77 8.92 3.07
CA ARG A 102 4.36 8.72 3.41
C ARG A 102 3.81 7.40 2.86
N MET A 103 4.23 6.99 1.67
CA MET A 103 3.92 5.67 1.11
C MET A 103 4.43 4.57 2.03
N CYS A 104 5.66 4.72 2.53
CA CYS A 104 6.32 3.76 3.42
C CYS A 104 5.60 3.58 4.78
N GLU A 105 4.67 4.46 5.18
CA GLU A 105 3.82 4.21 6.35
C GLU A 105 3.06 2.88 6.25
N GLY A 106 2.75 2.43 5.04
CA GLY A 106 2.05 1.16 4.79
C GLY A 106 2.82 -0.08 5.23
N ILE A 107 4.15 -0.02 5.42
CA ILE A 107 4.97 -1.16 5.85
C ILE A 107 4.55 -1.74 7.21
N ILE A 108 3.86 -0.98 8.04
CA ILE A 108 3.29 -1.47 9.30
C ILE A 108 2.33 -2.66 9.08
N GLY A 109 1.76 -2.78 7.89
CA GLY A 109 0.97 -3.95 7.50
C GLY A 109 1.76 -5.26 7.46
N LEU A 110 3.09 -5.19 7.33
CA LEU A 110 4.02 -6.31 7.21
C LEU A 110 4.54 -6.79 8.60
N ALA A 111 3.70 -6.79 9.62
CA ALA A 111 4.06 -7.03 11.01
C ALA A 111 4.30 -8.51 11.33
N THR A 112 5.30 -9.13 10.67
CA THR A 112 5.90 -10.42 11.03
C THR A 112 7.41 -10.25 11.12
N ALA A 113 8.09 -11.10 11.90
CA ALA A 113 9.55 -11.02 12.05
C ALA A 113 10.27 -11.16 10.70
N GLU A 114 9.81 -12.07 9.85
CA GLU A 114 10.36 -12.32 8.51
C GLU A 114 10.23 -11.08 7.60
N TRP A 115 9.02 -10.52 7.47
CA TRP A 115 8.82 -9.32 6.66
C TRP A 115 9.53 -8.10 7.22
N ALA A 116 9.58 -7.94 8.54
CA ALA A 116 10.28 -6.81 9.15
C ALA A 116 11.80 -6.87 8.88
N ALA A 117 12.39 -8.06 8.85
CA ALA A 117 13.79 -8.25 8.47
C ALA A 117 14.02 -7.90 6.99
N ASP A 118 13.15 -8.35 6.08
CA ASP A 118 13.20 -8.04 4.65
C ASP A 118 13.03 -6.52 4.39
N VAL A 119 12.06 -5.88 5.06
CA VAL A 119 11.85 -4.43 4.99
C VAL A 119 13.09 -3.65 5.45
N LYS A 120 13.69 -4.06 6.56
CA LYS A 120 14.89 -3.43 7.09
C LYS A 120 16.07 -3.57 6.13
N SER A 121 16.29 -4.75 5.57
CA SER A 121 17.33 -5.00 4.57
C SER A 121 17.12 -4.16 3.33
N PHE A 122 15.90 -4.12 2.81
CA PHE A 122 15.56 -3.36 1.62
C PHE A 122 15.87 -1.85 1.78
N PHE A 123 15.46 -1.23 2.88
CA PHE A 123 15.72 0.21 3.08
C PHE A 123 17.16 0.54 3.50
N ALA A 124 17.94 -0.44 3.97
CA ALA A 124 19.38 -0.27 4.14
C ALA A 124 20.11 -0.12 2.79
N GLU A 125 19.63 -0.81 1.75
CA GLU A 125 20.16 -0.77 0.39
C GLU A 125 19.54 0.36 -0.46
N HIS A 126 18.33 0.82 -0.10
CA HIS A 126 17.53 1.78 -0.85
C HIS A 126 17.14 2.99 0.02
N PRO A 127 18.08 3.87 0.39
CA PRO A 127 17.79 5.03 1.22
C PRO A 127 16.86 6.02 0.49
N VAL A 128 15.91 6.61 1.22
CA VAL A 128 15.03 7.65 0.69
C VAL A 128 15.72 9.02 0.74
N LYS A 129 15.55 9.82 -0.31
CA LYS A 129 16.16 11.16 -0.41
C LYS A 129 15.56 12.15 0.58
N GLN A 130 14.24 12.10 0.76
CA GLN A 130 13.50 12.97 1.68
C GLN A 130 12.69 12.15 2.68
N GLY A 131 12.59 12.63 3.92
CA GLY A 131 11.80 11.98 4.96
C GLY A 131 12.47 10.77 5.61
N SER A 132 13.81 10.70 5.64
CA SER A 132 14.56 9.63 6.31
C SER A 132 14.13 9.43 7.77
N LYS A 133 13.99 10.51 8.53
CA LYS A 133 13.47 10.44 9.92
C LYS A 133 12.05 9.87 10.00
N GLN A 134 11.20 10.18 9.04
CA GLN A 134 9.85 9.63 8.96
C GLN A 134 9.89 8.13 8.64
N LEU A 135 10.77 7.71 7.74
CA LEU A 135 10.99 6.30 7.44
C LEU A 135 11.51 5.55 8.67
N GLU A 136 12.47 6.11 9.41
CA GLU A 136 12.97 5.53 10.68
C GLU A 136 11.83 5.31 11.68
N GLN A 137 10.94 6.29 11.84
CA GLN A 137 9.73 6.16 12.68
C GLN A 137 8.81 5.03 12.21
N HIS A 138 8.64 4.84 10.90
CA HIS A 138 7.82 3.76 10.36
C HIS A 138 8.47 2.39 10.60
N LEU A 139 9.78 2.28 10.47
CA LEU A 139 10.55 1.06 10.80
C LEU A 139 10.45 0.72 12.29
N GLU A 140 10.55 1.72 13.17
CA GLU A 140 10.37 1.53 14.61
C GLU A 140 8.95 1.05 14.93
N ARG A 141 7.92 1.68 14.35
CA ARG A 141 6.52 1.25 14.51
C ARG A 141 6.31 -0.18 14.02
N LEU A 142 6.92 -0.57 12.91
CA LEU A 142 6.88 -1.94 12.42
C LEU A 142 7.50 -2.90 13.44
N HIS A 143 8.67 -2.57 13.98
CA HIS A 143 9.33 -3.37 15.01
C HIS A 143 8.46 -3.56 16.27
N VAL A 144 7.85 -2.47 16.75
CA VAL A 144 6.91 -2.52 17.89
C VAL A 144 5.69 -3.40 17.56
N ALA A 145 5.14 -3.28 16.34
CA ALA A 145 3.99 -4.09 15.92
C ALA A 145 4.33 -5.59 15.90
N VAL A 146 5.53 -5.97 15.44
CA VAL A 146 6.02 -7.36 15.49
C VAL A 146 6.10 -7.85 16.93
N ALA A 147 6.75 -7.10 17.80
CA ALA A 147 6.92 -7.47 19.21
C ALA A 147 5.57 -7.62 19.94
N CYS A 148 4.61 -6.70 19.67
CA CYS A 148 3.26 -6.78 20.22
C CYS A 148 2.54 -8.04 19.74
N ARG A 149 2.64 -8.37 18.44
CA ARG A 149 2.02 -9.56 17.86
C ARG A 149 2.58 -10.85 18.46
N GLU A 150 3.89 -10.96 18.61
CA GLU A 150 4.54 -12.12 19.21
C GLU A 150 4.18 -12.30 20.69
N ARG A 151 4.10 -11.20 21.45
CA ARG A 151 3.63 -11.22 22.84
C ARG A 151 2.20 -11.73 22.94
N TRP A 152 1.29 -11.21 22.08
CA TRP A 152 -0.11 -11.63 22.04
C TRP A 152 -0.24 -13.12 21.74
N HIS A 153 0.49 -13.63 20.75
CA HIS A 153 0.48 -15.06 20.43
C HIS A 153 1.00 -15.96 21.56
N ARG A 154 1.94 -15.46 22.38
CA ARG A 154 2.41 -16.19 23.57
C ARG A 154 1.40 -16.22 24.72
N SER A 155 0.62 -15.17 24.88
CA SER A 155 -0.38 -15.08 25.95
C SER A 155 -1.68 -15.86 25.69
N LEU A 156 -1.88 -16.32 24.45
CA LEU A 156 -3.05 -17.14 24.06
C LEU A 156 -2.76 -18.66 24.07
N ARG A 157 -1.52 -19.06 24.39
CA ARG A 157 -1.11 -20.46 24.60
C ARG A 157 -1.05 -20.79 26.07
#